data_22cade65f6036f7265c1ef8ec0cabd5d
#
_entry.id   22cade65f6036f7265c1ef8ec0cabd5d
#
_cell.length_a   1.000
_cell.length_b   1.000
_cell.length_c   1.000
_cell.angle_alpha   90.00
_cell.angle_beta   90.00
_cell.angle_gamma   90.00
#
_symmetry.space_group_name_H-M   'P 1'
#
loop_
_entity.id
_entity.type
_entity.pdbx_description
1 polymer ?
#
loop_
_entity_poly.entity_id
_entity_poly.type
_entity_poly.pdbx_seq_one_letter_code
_entity_poly.pdbx_strand_id
1 'polypeptide(L)'
;MGETIVVKLTHEINEDVWHKIVDGFNESFGLNVTAEDLKNGWYVSNPWGYAYHAIAFDVDNELMAYNVFTPMQYEHDIKVVVSGSTFVRPKYRNKVMLFAQLIKALRQRCIEDGFDIEVGVPNHNSINYHCKVNKVKLVKDLSYYVLPVSLSKTMGKRLPGFADSLWKMFLGVHILVNLAFPIVFNGKERDRKYSVKTDQIFYDTRFKGKDYVLVLQGEYKFVYRIYNEEGKRVAYLMDCRANGVKSYKALVFASRFIMKTTNADAILYVGFMHFMQVLMVRLPKKMIPKRLPLACYVINKDRETEFDDISNPDNWNFSLMSFDVR
;
A
#
# COMPACT_ATOMS: atom_id res chain seq x y z
N MET A 1 39.05 0.38 -1.57
CA MET A 1 38.02 -0.14 -0.64
C MET A 1 37.25 -1.25 -1.33
N GLY A 2 36.75 -2.25 -0.62
CA GLY A 2 35.87 -3.28 -1.21
C GLY A 2 34.43 -2.76 -1.37
N GLU A 3 33.56 -3.59 -1.99
CA GLU A 3 32.12 -3.32 -2.00
C GLU A 3 31.58 -3.18 -0.57
N THR A 4 30.75 -2.17 -0.33
CA THR A 4 30.26 -1.85 1.01
C THR A 4 28.74 -1.75 1.02
N ILE A 5 28.11 -2.32 2.05
CA ILE A 5 26.69 -2.13 2.33
C ILE A 5 26.57 -1.37 3.65
N VAL A 6 25.85 -0.27 3.62
CA VAL A 6 25.55 0.54 4.82
C VAL A 6 24.06 0.62 5.04
N VAL A 7 23.63 0.65 6.31
CA VAL A 7 22.25 0.94 6.68
C VAL A 7 22.23 2.29 7.39
N LYS A 8 21.42 3.22 6.89
CA LYS A 8 21.28 4.57 7.42
C LYS A 8 19.81 4.91 7.66
N LEU A 9 19.56 5.73 8.67
CA LEU A 9 18.25 6.36 8.83
C LEU A 9 18.12 7.55 7.87
N THR A 10 16.89 7.96 7.55
CA THR A 10 16.62 9.04 6.57
C THR A 10 17.44 10.31 6.86
N HIS A 11 17.55 10.71 8.13
CA HIS A 11 18.26 11.91 8.55
C HIS A 11 19.80 11.77 8.60
N GLU A 12 20.32 10.55 8.51
CA GLU A 12 21.77 10.26 8.47
C GLU A 12 22.35 10.30 7.04
N ILE A 13 21.48 10.41 6.03
CA ILE A 13 21.87 10.42 4.62
C ILE A 13 22.17 11.85 4.21
N ASN A 14 23.41 12.11 3.79
CA ASN A 14 23.83 13.41 3.27
C ASN A 14 23.33 13.65 1.82
N GLU A 15 23.42 14.88 1.34
CA GLU A 15 22.88 15.28 0.03
C GLU A 15 23.55 14.54 -1.14
N ASP A 16 24.86 14.28 -1.07
CA ASP A 16 25.58 13.55 -2.13
C ASP A 16 25.02 12.12 -2.30
N VAL A 17 24.79 11.44 -1.19
CA VAL A 17 24.20 10.09 -1.21
C VAL A 17 22.73 10.13 -1.66
N TRP A 18 21.99 11.18 -1.30
CA TRP A 18 20.62 11.37 -1.80
C TRP A 18 20.59 11.55 -3.32
N HIS A 19 21.50 12.32 -3.89
CA HIS A 19 21.62 12.46 -5.36
C HIS A 19 21.83 11.09 -6.02
N LYS A 20 22.77 10.28 -5.50
CA LYS A 20 23.02 8.94 -6.04
C LYS A 20 21.80 8.02 -5.94
N ILE A 21 21.02 8.09 -4.83
CA ILE A 21 19.78 7.32 -4.65
C ILE A 21 18.73 7.74 -5.69
N VAL A 22 18.52 9.06 -5.87
CA VAL A 22 17.57 9.63 -6.82
C VAL A 22 17.92 9.21 -8.24
N ASP A 23 19.18 9.36 -8.64
CA ASP A 23 19.65 8.97 -9.97
C ASP A 23 19.42 7.49 -10.24
N GLY A 24 19.80 6.63 -9.27
CA GLY A 24 19.60 5.19 -9.40
C GLY A 24 18.10 4.81 -9.43
N PHE A 25 17.27 5.52 -8.68
CA PHE A 25 15.82 5.33 -8.66
C PHE A 25 15.21 5.72 -10.02
N ASN A 26 15.51 6.92 -10.51
CA ASN A 26 15.02 7.44 -11.79
C ASN A 26 15.47 6.55 -12.95
N GLU A 27 16.76 6.15 -12.98
CA GLU A 27 17.29 5.20 -13.97
C GLU A 27 16.55 3.86 -13.95
N SER A 28 16.27 3.33 -12.74
CA SER A 28 15.73 1.99 -12.60
C SER A 28 14.23 1.89 -12.90
N PHE A 29 13.49 2.96 -12.67
CA PHE A 29 12.03 3.00 -12.80
C PHE A 29 11.52 3.88 -13.96
N GLY A 30 12.41 4.60 -14.66
CA GLY A 30 12.05 5.51 -15.75
C GLY A 30 11.21 6.69 -15.24
N LEU A 31 11.53 7.21 -14.06
CA LEU A 31 10.83 8.30 -13.41
C LEU A 31 11.69 9.58 -13.40
N ASN A 32 11.12 10.66 -12.93
CA ASN A 32 11.81 11.93 -12.71
C ASN A 32 11.38 12.53 -11.38
N VAL A 33 11.77 11.87 -10.28
CA VAL A 33 11.46 12.30 -8.91
C VAL A 33 12.67 13.01 -8.31
N THR A 34 12.42 13.87 -7.33
CA THR A 34 13.44 14.56 -6.54
C THR A 34 13.71 13.82 -5.22
N ALA A 35 14.78 14.20 -4.52
CA ALA A 35 15.06 13.69 -3.19
C ALA A 35 13.94 14.05 -2.20
N GLU A 36 13.36 15.24 -2.35
CA GLU A 36 12.25 15.71 -1.51
C GLU A 36 10.98 14.91 -1.75
N ASP A 37 10.67 14.57 -3.01
CA ASP A 37 9.54 13.69 -3.35
C ASP A 37 9.66 12.33 -2.67
N LEU A 38 10.85 11.73 -2.68
CA LEU A 38 11.10 10.45 -2.03
C LEU A 38 11.03 10.55 -0.50
N LYS A 39 11.68 11.57 0.10
CA LYS A 39 11.69 11.81 1.54
C LYS A 39 10.25 12.01 2.05
N ASN A 40 9.55 13.01 1.50
CA ASN A 40 8.24 13.44 1.98
C ASN A 40 7.11 12.51 1.50
N GLY A 41 7.30 11.82 0.37
CA GLY A 41 6.32 10.90 -0.17
C GLY A 41 6.05 9.71 0.75
N TRP A 42 7.11 9.08 1.27
CA TRP A 42 6.99 7.82 1.97
C TRP A 42 7.88 7.70 3.22
N TYR A 43 9.15 8.14 3.15
CA TYR A 43 10.15 7.74 4.13
C TYR A 43 9.99 8.41 5.49
N VAL A 44 9.55 9.67 5.53
CA VAL A 44 9.27 10.40 6.79
C VAL A 44 7.78 10.43 7.14
N SER A 45 6.91 9.89 6.27
CA SER A 45 5.46 9.93 6.45
C SER A 45 4.95 8.75 7.26
N ASN A 46 5.51 8.56 8.42
CA ASN A 46 5.18 7.52 9.40
C ASN A 46 5.40 8.06 10.83
N PRO A 47 4.86 7.41 11.86
CA PRO A 47 4.97 7.89 13.26
C PRO A 47 6.40 8.04 13.79
N TRP A 48 7.40 7.37 13.20
CA TRP A 48 8.82 7.50 13.60
C TRP A 48 9.51 8.68 12.91
N GLY A 49 8.98 9.21 11.82
CA GLY A 49 9.57 10.31 11.06
C GLY A 49 10.83 9.94 10.28
N TYR A 50 11.13 8.64 10.12
CA TYR A 50 12.27 8.15 9.35
C TYR A 50 12.00 6.77 8.73
N ALA A 51 12.87 6.36 7.84
CA ALA A 51 12.96 4.99 7.30
C ALA A 51 14.40 4.48 7.42
N TYR A 52 14.57 3.16 7.26
CA TYR A 52 15.86 2.48 7.18
C TYR A 52 16.24 2.29 5.73
N HIS A 53 17.42 2.75 5.35
CA HIS A 53 17.92 2.73 3.98
C HIS A 53 19.16 1.84 3.90
N ALA A 54 19.06 0.70 3.22
CA ALA A 54 20.23 -0.09 2.86
C ALA A 54 20.76 0.37 1.51
N ILE A 55 22.02 0.74 1.48
CA ILE A 55 22.70 1.36 0.35
C ILE A 55 23.96 0.55 0.06
N ALA A 56 24.09 0.03 -1.14
CA ALA A 56 25.29 -0.68 -1.58
C ALA A 56 26.13 0.19 -2.51
N PHE A 57 27.41 0.29 -2.21
CA PHE A 57 28.41 1.00 -3.01
C PHE A 57 29.47 0.03 -3.54
N ASP A 58 29.97 0.31 -4.74
CA ASP A 58 31.13 -0.38 -5.30
C ASP A 58 32.46 0.23 -4.79
N VAL A 59 33.58 -0.27 -5.33
CA VAL A 59 34.93 0.17 -4.95
C VAL A 59 35.20 1.66 -5.27
N ASP A 60 34.51 2.20 -6.25
CA ASP A 60 34.60 3.58 -6.70
C ASP A 60 33.56 4.51 -6.04
N ASN A 61 32.90 4.01 -4.97
CA ASN A 61 31.82 4.70 -4.25
C ASN A 61 30.60 5.03 -5.12
N GLU A 62 30.36 4.25 -6.18
CA GLU A 62 29.15 4.36 -7.00
C GLU A 62 28.03 3.52 -6.41
N LEU A 63 26.81 4.05 -6.44
CA LEU A 63 25.62 3.33 -5.96
C LEU A 63 25.35 2.12 -6.86
N MET A 64 25.30 0.94 -6.24
CA MET A 64 24.98 -0.33 -6.92
C MET A 64 23.49 -0.68 -6.77
N ALA A 65 23.00 -0.60 -5.55
CA ALA A 65 21.66 -1.06 -5.21
C ALA A 65 21.13 -0.36 -3.96
N TYR A 66 19.82 -0.37 -3.81
CA TYR A 66 19.11 0.29 -2.74
C TYR A 66 17.86 -0.47 -2.34
N ASN A 67 17.54 -0.44 -1.06
CA ASN A 67 16.26 -0.87 -0.52
C ASN A 67 15.91 -0.05 0.73
N VAL A 68 14.62 0.12 0.99
CA VAL A 68 14.15 0.86 2.15
C VAL A 68 13.12 0.05 2.95
N PHE A 69 13.21 0.17 4.27
CA PHE A 69 12.20 -0.31 5.21
C PHE A 69 11.58 0.88 5.93
N THR A 70 10.27 1.09 5.73
CA THR A 70 9.51 2.17 6.38
C THR A 70 8.79 1.63 7.60
N PRO A 71 9.02 2.17 8.80
CA PRO A 71 8.34 1.76 10.03
C PRO A 71 6.83 1.98 9.97
N MET A 72 6.08 1.04 10.56
CA MET A 72 4.64 1.12 10.70
C MET A 72 4.17 0.42 11.99
N GLN A 73 3.29 1.07 12.74
CA GLN A 73 2.69 0.48 13.92
C GLN A 73 1.44 -0.28 13.52
N TYR A 74 1.34 -1.53 13.98
CA TYR A 74 0.13 -2.33 13.87
C TYR A 74 -0.58 -2.42 15.24
N GLU A 75 -1.81 -2.87 15.24
CA GLU A 75 -2.55 -3.18 16.47
C GLU A 75 -1.77 -4.21 17.31
N HIS A 76 -2.14 -4.36 18.57
CA HIS A 76 -1.49 -5.28 19.53
C HIS A 76 0.02 -5.02 19.70
N ASP A 77 0.44 -3.75 19.55
CA ASP A 77 1.83 -3.30 19.69
C ASP A 77 2.84 -4.04 18.80
N ILE A 78 2.38 -4.56 17.66
CA ILE A 78 3.25 -5.19 16.68
C ILE A 78 3.97 -4.10 15.88
N LYS A 79 5.29 -4.11 15.91
CA LYS A 79 6.13 -3.20 15.13
C LYS A 79 6.48 -3.82 13.79
N VAL A 80 6.07 -3.16 12.72
CA VAL A 80 6.23 -3.65 11.35
C VAL A 80 7.11 -2.71 10.55
N VAL A 81 7.89 -3.26 9.62
CA VAL A 81 8.53 -2.48 8.57
C VAL A 81 7.97 -2.87 7.22
N VAL A 82 7.72 -1.87 6.39
CA VAL A 82 7.22 -2.06 5.01
C VAL A 82 8.39 -1.92 4.04
N SER A 83 8.70 -3.00 3.35
CA SER A 83 9.75 -3.04 2.31
C SER A 83 9.26 -2.37 1.03
N GLY A 84 10.04 -1.45 0.50
CA GLY A 84 9.71 -0.71 -0.73
C GLY A 84 10.91 -0.12 -1.43
N SER A 85 10.65 0.60 -2.53
CA SER A 85 11.65 1.37 -3.29
C SER A 85 12.94 0.59 -3.64
N THR A 86 12.79 -0.69 -3.97
CA THR A 86 13.93 -1.60 -4.20
C THR A 86 14.41 -1.52 -5.63
N PHE A 87 15.70 -1.26 -5.84
CA PHE A 87 16.33 -1.41 -7.14
C PHE A 87 17.78 -1.91 -7.05
N VAL A 88 18.21 -2.52 -8.15
CA VAL A 88 19.61 -2.78 -8.48
C VAL A 88 19.85 -2.12 -9.83
N ARG A 89 20.83 -1.23 -9.90
CA ARG A 89 21.16 -0.52 -11.15
C ARG A 89 21.53 -1.51 -12.27
N PRO A 90 21.17 -1.23 -13.53
CA PRO A 90 21.32 -2.17 -14.63
C PRO A 90 22.70 -2.82 -14.74
N LYS A 91 23.77 -2.05 -14.56
CA LYS A 91 25.16 -2.52 -14.65
C LYS A 91 25.56 -3.55 -13.57
N TYR A 92 24.79 -3.67 -12.48
CA TYR A 92 25.08 -4.57 -11.36
C TYR A 92 24.08 -5.73 -11.20
N ARG A 93 23.14 -5.90 -12.13
CA ARG A 93 22.12 -6.96 -12.05
C ARG A 93 22.66 -8.36 -12.14
N ASN A 94 23.90 -8.54 -12.59
CA ASN A 94 24.63 -9.80 -12.56
C ASN A 94 25.03 -10.24 -11.14
N LYS A 95 25.04 -9.32 -10.16
CA LYS A 95 25.34 -9.60 -8.75
C LYS A 95 24.08 -10.12 -8.03
N VAL A 96 23.71 -11.37 -8.28
CA VAL A 96 22.44 -11.97 -7.86
C VAL A 96 22.18 -11.88 -6.36
N MET A 97 23.23 -11.96 -5.52
CA MET A 97 23.08 -11.95 -4.06
C MET A 97 23.03 -10.53 -3.46
N LEU A 98 23.31 -9.50 -4.23
CA LEU A 98 23.39 -8.11 -3.73
C LEU A 98 22.09 -7.67 -3.05
N PHE A 99 20.96 -7.97 -3.67
CA PHE A 99 19.66 -7.65 -3.10
C PHE A 99 19.37 -8.40 -1.78
N ALA A 100 19.75 -9.69 -1.70
CA ALA A 100 19.59 -10.45 -0.46
C ALA A 100 20.46 -9.89 0.68
N GLN A 101 21.65 -9.39 0.37
CA GLN A 101 22.55 -8.77 1.34
C GLN A 101 21.95 -7.46 1.89
N LEU A 102 21.32 -6.63 1.02
CA LEU A 102 20.61 -5.44 1.48
C LEU A 102 19.47 -5.76 2.45
N ILE A 103 18.61 -6.74 2.09
CA ILE A 103 17.51 -7.20 2.95
C ILE A 103 18.05 -7.73 4.29
N LYS A 104 19.12 -8.53 4.26
CA LYS A 104 19.74 -9.07 5.48
C LYS A 104 20.24 -7.95 6.39
N ALA A 105 20.92 -6.94 5.84
CA ALA A 105 21.43 -5.81 6.60
C ALA A 105 20.29 -4.98 7.23
N LEU A 106 19.20 -4.73 6.47
CA LEU A 106 18.01 -4.05 6.98
C LEU A 106 17.35 -4.83 8.12
N ARG A 107 17.14 -6.15 7.92
CA ARG A 107 16.55 -7.00 8.97
C ARG A 107 17.38 -6.98 10.25
N GLN A 108 18.71 -7.08 10.13
CA GLN A 108 19.60 -7.03 11.29
C GLN A 108 19.42 -5.72 12.07
N ARG A 109 19.43 -4.59 11.40
CA ARG A 109 19.21 -3.28 12.04
C ARG A 109 17.82 -3.18 12.67
N CYS A 110 16.78 -3.66 11.99
CA CYS A 110 15.41 -3.65 12.51
C CYS A 110 15.23 -4.55 13.75
N ILE A 111 15.95 -5.69 13.84
CA ILE A 111 15.97 -6.52 15.07
C ILE A 111 16.52 -5.72 16.25
N GLU A 112 17.64 -5.03 16.06
CA GLU A 112 18.28 -4.21 17.08
C GLU A 112 17.35 -3.10 17.61
N ASP A 113 16.49 -2.55 16.72
CA ASP A 113 15.51 -1.52 17.06
C ASP A 113 14.14 -2.10 17.49
N GLY A 114 14.04 -3.43 17.63
CA GLY A 114 12.88 -4.14 18.19
C GLY A 114 11.69 -4.24 17.27
N PHE A 115 11.89 -4.34 15.94
CA PHE A 115 10.84 -4.62 14.98
C PHE A 115 10.56 -6.12 14.85
N ASP A 116 9.28 -6.47 14.68
CA ASP A 116 8.80 -7.85 14.69
C ASP A 116 8.69 -8.46 13.30
N ILE A 117 8.13 -7.70 12.35
CA ILE A 117 7.68 -8.23 11.05
C ILE A 117 8.12 -7.29 9.92
N GLU A 118 8.61 -7.88 8.83
CA GLU A 118 8.72 -7.24 7.53
C GLU A 118 7.50 -7.61 6.69
N VAL A 119 6.89 -6.63 6.05
CA VAL A 119 5.86 -6.82 5.02
C VAL A 119 6.27 -6.13 3.73
N GLY A 120 5.79 -6.66 2.61
CA GLY A 120 6.02 -6.06 1.32
C GLY A 120 5.02 -6.54 0.28
N VAL A 121 4.94 -5.78 -0.82
CA VAL A 121 4.12 -6.13 -1.98
C VAL A 121 5.05 -6.21 -3.19
N PRO A 122 5.87 -7.27 -3.30
CA PRO A 122 6.81 -7.42 -4.40
C PRO A 122 6.07 -7.55 -5.74
N ASN A 123 6.72 -7.10 -6.80
CA ASN A 123 6.17 -7.30 -8.15
C ASN A 123 6.34 -8.77 -8.60
N HIS A 124 5.66 -9.14 -9.71
CA HIS A 124 5.66 -10.52 -10.22
C HIS A 124 7.08 -11.03 -10.62
N ASN A 125 7.98 -10.13 -10.99
CA ASN A 125 9.36 -10.51 -11.38
C ASN A 125 10.21 -10.85 -10.15
N SER A 126 9.98 -10.19 -9.02
CA SER A 126 10.80 -10.33 -7.82
C SER A 126 10.23 -11.30 -6.79
N ILE A 127 8.92 -11.64 -6.84
CA ILE A 127 8.29 -12.49 -5.82
C ILE A 127 8.96 -13.84 -5.64
N ASN A 128 9.37 -14.50 -6.73
CA ASN A 128 10.04 -15.80 -6.68
C ASN A 128 11.40 -15.68 -5.96
N TYR A 129 12.13 -14.60 -6.21
CA TYR A 129 13.40 -14.32 -5.52
C TYR A 129 13.16 -14.06 -4.03
N HIS A 130 12.18 -13.24 -3.70
CA HIS A 130 11.81 -12.97 -2.31
C HIS A 130 11.45 -14.25 -1.55
N CYS A 131 10.64 -15.14 -2.12
CA CYS A 131 10.26 -16.39 -1.47
C CYS A 131 11.44 -17.35 -1.34
N LYS A 132 12.25 -17.53 -2.40
CA LYS A 132 13.34 -18.54 -2.41
C LYS A 132 14.57 -18.08 -1.66
N VAL A 133 14.99 -16.83 -1.85
CA VAL A 133 16.25 -16.29 -1.30
C VAL A 133 16.02 -15.57 0.01
N ASN A 134 15.07 -14.62 0.03
CA ASN A 134 14.79 -13.81 1.23
C ASN A 134 13.84 -14.51 2.22
N LYS A 135 13.34 -15.71 1.87
CA LYS A 135 12.51 -16.58 2.74
C LYS A 135 11.20 -15.91 3.21
N VAL A 136 10.67 -14.95 2.45
CA VAL A 136 9.36 -14.38 2.78
C VAL A 136 8.26 -15.40 2.56
N LYS A 137 7.22 -15.36 3.41
CA LYS A 137 6.01 -16.16 3.27
C LYS A 137 4.99 -15.35 2.45
N LEU A 138 4.42 -15.98 1.42
CA LEU A 138 3.31 -15.38 0.66
C LEU A 138 2.03 -15.53 1.45
N VAL A 139 1.32 -14.43 1.67
CA VAL A 139 -0.01 -14.42 2.31
C VAL A 139 -1.08 -14.65 1.25
N LYS A 140 -1.30 -13.66 0.37
CA LYS A 140 -2.30 -13.71 -0.70
C LYS A 140 -2.14 -12.50 -1.63
N ASP A 141 -2.62 -12.64 -2.87
CA ASP A 141 -2.76 -11.48 -3.76
C ASP A 141 -3.88 -10.56 -3.28
N LEU A 142 -3.64 -9.25 -3.30
CA LEU A 142 -4.65 -8.25 -3.02
C LEU A 142 -5.72 -8.28 -4.13
N SER A 143 -6.96 -8.08 -3.72
CA SER A 143 -8.09 -8.02 -4.64
C SER A 143 -8.37 -6.59 -5.06
N TYR A 144 -8.78 -6.41 -6.30
CA TYR A 144 -9.25 -5.15 -6.84
C TYR A 144 -10.77 -5.15 -6.88
N TYR A 145 -11.38 -4.10 -6.34
CA TYR A 145 -12.82 -3.88 -6.34
C TYR A 145 -13.12 -2.53 -6.98
N VAL A 146 -14.04 -2.52 -7.94
CA VAL A 146 -14.38 -1.32 -8.72
C VAL A 146 -15.86 -1.02 -8.60
N LEU A 147 -16.19 0.22 -8.33
CA LEU A 147 -17.52 0.79 -8.51
C LEU A 147 -17.46 1.72 -9.72
N PRO A 148 -18.00 1.33 -10.89
CA PRO A 148 -18.13 2.23 -12.02
C PRO A 148 -19.11 3.36 -11.68
N VAL A 149 -18.68 4.62 -11.77
CA VAL A 149 -19.57 5.79 -11.62
C VAL A 149 -20.06 6.27 -12.97
N SER A 150 -19.20 6.22 -14.01
CA SER A 150 -19.56 6.40 -15.40
C SER A 150 -19.30 5.10 -16.15
N LEU A 151 -20.35 4.48 -16.70
CA LEU A 151 -20.23 3.23 -17.46
C LEU A 151 -19.45 3.44 -18.76
N SER A 152 -19.79 4.49 -19.52
CA SER A 152 -19.17 4.78 -20.81
C SER A 152 -17.65 4.93 -20.68
N LYS A 153 -17.20 5.70 -19.70
CA LYS A 153 -15.76 5.91 -19.46
C LYS A 153 -15.08 4.68 -18.86
N THR A 154 -15.74 4.00 -17.93
CA THR A 154 -15.14 2.83 -17.26
C THR A 154 -15.00 1.66 -18.23
N MET A 155 -15.98 1.40 -19.08
CA MET A 155 -15.97 0.29 -20.02
C MET A 155 -15.22 0.61 -21.33
N GLY A 156 -14.84 1.88 -21.57
CA GLY A 156 -14.18 2.30 -22.81
C GLY A 156 -15.06 2.16 -24.07
N LYS A 157 -16.37 2.02 -23.90
CA LYS A 157 -17.33 1.85 -25.01
C LYS A 157 -18.15 3.13 -25.18
N ARG A 158 -18.45 3.48 -26.44
CA ARG A 158 -19.43 4.52 -26.73
C ARG A 158 -20.83 3.98 -26.40
N LEU A 159 -21.31 4.25 -25.23
CA LEU A 159 -22.69 4.00 -24.82
C LEU A 159 -23.55 5.21 -25.18
N PRO A 160 -24.86 5.00 -25.45
CA PRO A 160 -25.82 6.12 -25.63
C PRO A 160 -25.77 7.05 -24.41
N GLY A 161 -25.88 8.37 -24.65
CA GLY A 161 -25.72 9.37 -23.58
C GLY A 161 -26.68 9.20 -22.39
N PHE A 162 -27.85 8.61 -22.61
CA PHE A 162 -28.79 8.32 -21.53
C PHE A 162 -28.36 7.15 -20.63
N ALA A 163 -27.47 6.25 -21.11
CA ALA A 163 -27.04 5.08 -20.33
C ALA A 163 -26.30 5.45 -19.05
N ASP A 164 -25.42 6.46 -19.10
CA ASP A 164 -24.74 6.96 -17.91
C ASP A 164 -25.70 7.63 -16.92
N SER A 165 -26.74 8.31 -17.40
CA SER A 165 -27.76 8.94 -16.55
C SER A 165 -28.61 7.88 -15.83
N LEU A 166 -29.05 6.86 -16.55
CA LEU A 166 -29.79 5.73 -15.96
C LEU A 166 -28.92 4.96 -14.96
N TRP A 167 -27.66 4.75 -15.29
CA TRP A 167 -26.71 4.10 -14.38
C TRP A 167 -26.49 4.87 -13.08
N LYS A 168 -26.30 6.19 -13.16
CA LYS A 168 -26.19 7.07 -11.98
C LYS A 168 -27.45 7.07 -11.12
N MET A 169 -28.60 7.05 -11.75
CA MET A 169 -29.89 6.92 -11.04
C MET A 169 -29.97 5.56 -10.33
N PHE A 170 -29.66 4.47 -11.02
CA PHE A 170 -29.62 3.13 -10.43
C PHE A 170 -28.65 3.07 -9.25
N LEU A 171 -27.41 3.56 -9.41
CA LEU A 171 -26.42 3.63 -8.32
C LEU A 171 -26.93 4.47 -7.14
N GLY A 172 -27.60 5.59 -7.40
CA GLY A 172 -28.19 6.42 -6.37
C GLY A 172 -29.21 5.65 -5.54
N VAL A 173 -30.12 4.95 -6.19
CA VAL A 173 -31.13 4.10 -5.53
C VAL A 173 -30.46 2.94 -4.79
N HIS A 174 -29.52 2.25 -5.44
CA HIS A 174 -28.78 1.14 -4.84
C HIS A 174 -28.04 1.56 -3.55
N ILE A 175 -27.38 2.71 -3.57
CA ILE A 175 -26.69 3.28 -2.38
C ILE A 175 -27.70 3.62 -1.29
N LEU A 176 -28.83 4.26 -1.62
CA LEU A 176 -29.86 4.61 -0.65
C LEU A 176 -30.46 3.38 0.02
N VAL A 177 -30.77 2.34 -0.76
CA VAL A 177 -31.27 1.06 -0.24
C VAL A 177 -30.26 0.44 0.73
N ASN A 178 -28.98 0.43 0.36
CA ASN A 178 -27.93 -0.15 1.22
C ASN A 178 -27.63 0.69 2.48
N LEU A 179 -27.90 1.99 2.46
CA LEU A 179 -27.84 2.81 3.68
C LEU A 179 -29.04 2.59 4.59
N ALA A 180 -30.24 2.42 4.01
CA ALA A 180 -31.47 2.22 4.76
C ALA A 180 -31.57 0.78 5.36
N PHE A 181 -31.11 -0.23 4.62
CA PHE A 181 -31.24 -1.65 4.97
C PHE A 181 -29.87 -2.36 5.09
N PRO A 182 -28.97 -1.89 5.97
CA PRO A 182 -27.63 -2.48 6.08
C PRO A 182 -27.60 -3.86 6.73
N ILE A 183 -28.75 -4.37 7.20
CA ILE A 183 -28.85 -5.50 8.11
C ILE A 183 -28.32 -6.82 7.51
N VAL A 184 -28.48 -7.02 6.21
CA VAL A 184 -28.13 -8.29 5.53
C VAL A 184 -26.60 -8.44 5.35
N PHE A 185 -25.87 -7.34 5.26
CA PHE A 185 -24.44 -7.34 4.91
C PHE A 185 -23.50 -6.89 6.05
N ASN A 186 -24.07 -6.54 7.20
CA ASN A 186 -23.30 -6.14 8.39
C ASN A 186 -22.76 -7.35 9.14
N GLY A 187 -21.74 -8.02 8.60
CA GLY A 187 -20.87 -8.85 9.42
C GLY A 187 -20.10 -7.99 10.41
N LYS A 188 -19.92 -8.46 11.65
CA LYS A 188 -18.93 -7.86 12.55
C LYS A 188 -17.57 -7.96 11.86
N GLU A 189 -16.94 -6.83 11.61
CA GLU A 189 -15.51 -6.83 11.29
C GLU A 189 -14.82 -7.42 12.52
N ARG A 190 -14.15 -8.55 12.33
CA ARG A 190 -13.32 -9.11 13.39
C ARG A 190 -12.10 -8.22 13.51
N ASP A 191 -11.71 -7.95 14.73
CA ASP A 191 -10.40 -7.39 15.00
C ASP A 191 -9.35 -8.31 14.38
N ARG A 192 -8.56 -7.76 13.45
CA ARG A 192 -7.56 -8.52 12.70
C ARG A 192 -6.20 -8.26 13.32
N LYS A 193 -5.53 -9.33 13.72
CA LYS A 193 -4.23 -9.25 14.37
C LYS A 193 -3.23 -8.37 13.60
N TYR A 194 -3.18 -8.54 12.28
CA TYR A 194 -2.28 -7.77 11.42
C TYR A 194 -3.02 -6.62 10.74
N SER A 195 -3.33 -5.61 11.51
CA SER A 195 -4.01 -4.39 11.07
C SER A 195 -3.17 -3.17 11.45
N VAL A 196 -3.00 -2.23 10.52
CA VAL A 196 -2.33 -0.95 10.82
C VAL A 196 -3.10 -0.22 11.91
N LYS A 197 -2.40 0.25 12.94
CA LYS A 197 -2.97 1.11 13.98
C LYS A 197 -3.28 2.48 13.39
N THR A 198 -4.56 2.80 13.30
CA THR A 198 -5.07 4.02 12.67
C THR A 198 -5.52 5.03 13.71
N ASP A 199 -4.59 5.51 14.51
CA ASP A 199 -4.77 6.62 15.43
C ASP A 199 -4.61 7.99 14.73
N GLN A 200 -4.78 9.07 15.48
CA GLN A 200 -4.64 10.42 14.94
C GLN A 200 -3.21 10.68 14.44
N ILE A 201 -2.21 10.16 15.14
CA ILE A 201 -0.79 10.32 14.75
C ILE A 201 -0.55 9.69 13.37
N PHE A 202 -1.09 8.48 13.14
CA PHE A 202 -1.01 7.82 11.84
C PHE A 202 -1.61 8.67 10.71
N TYR A 203 -2.84 9.20 10.90
CA TYR A 203 -3.48 10.01 9.86
C TYR A 203 -2.72 11.32 9.60
N ASP A 204 -2.26 11.99 10.65
CA ASP A 204 -1.54 13.25 10.52
C ASP A 204 -0.17 13.07 9.85
N THR A 205 0.55 12.01 10.15
CA THR A 205 1.86 11.74 9.55
C THR A 205 1.73 11.18 8.13
N ARG A 206 0.76 10.31 7.89
CA ARG A 206 0.66 9.56 6.64
C ARG A 206 0.03 10.35 5.50
N PHE A 207 -0.97 11.19 5.79
CA PHE A 207 -1.81 11.81 4.76
C PHE A 207 -1.81 13.33 4.75
N LYS A 208 -1.43 13.99 5.84
CA LYS A 208 -1.42 15.45 5.94
C LYS A 208 -0.44 16.08 4.93
N GLY A 209 -0.88 17.14 4.27
CA GLY A 209 -0.03 17.87 3.31
C GLY A 209 0.20 17.18 1.97
N LYS A 210 -0.55 16.11 1.67
CA LYS A 210 -0.48 15.36 0.41
C LYS A 210 -1.82 15.42 -0.32
N ASP A 211 -1.85 14.92 -1.57
CA ASP A 211 -3.06 14.86 -2.41
C ASP A 211 -4.10 13.84 -1.94
N TYR A 212 -4.12 13.54 -0.65
CA TYR A 212 -5.13 12.69 -0.04
C TYR A 212 -6.24 13.51 0.59
N VAL A 213 -7.46 13.00 0.49
CA VAL A 213 -8.62 13.55 1.18
C VAL A 213 -8.97 12.62 2.32
N LEU A 214 -8.73 13.07 3.55
CA LEU A 214 -9.15 12.41 4.77
C LEU A 214 -10.53 12.94 5.16
N VAL A 215 -11.51 12.05 5.31
CA VAL A 215 -12.86 12.39 5.77
C VAL A 215 -13.10 11.71 7.11
N LEU A 216 -13.41 12.55 8.10
CA LEU A 216 -13.80 12.16 9.46
C LEU A 216 -15.21 12.70 9.69
N GLN A 217 -16.23 11.85 9.58
CA GLN A 217 -17.64 12.27 9.73
C GLN A 217 -18.41 11.29 10.58
N GLY A 218 -18.69 11.69 11.83
CA GLY A 218 -19.37 10.85 12.81
C GLY A 218 -18.58 9.57 13.10
N GLU A 219 -19.20 8.43 12.86
CA GLU A 219 -18.57 7.12 13.04
C GLU A 219 -17.69 6.68 11.87
N TYR A 220 -17.70 7.40 10.74
CA TYR A 220 -17.03 7.00 9.51
C TYR A 220 -15.71 7.72 9.34
N LYS A 221 -14.68 6.92 9.01
CA LYS A 221 -13.35 7.40 8.64
C LYS A 221 -12.97 6.76 7.30
N PHE A 222 -12.56 7.56 6.33
CA PHE A 222 -12.03 7.04 5.08
C PHE A 222 -11.06 8.02 4.44
N VAL A 223 -10.16 7.47 3.65
CA VAL A 223 -9.14 8.21 2.91
C VAL A 223 -9.25 7.84 1.44
N TYR A 224 -9.22 8.83 0.57
CA TYR A 224 -9.15 8.60 -0.86
C TYR A 224 -8.21 9.59 -1.53
N ARG A 225 -7.78 9.23 -2.73
CA ARG A 225 -6.99 10.07 -3.63
C ARG A 225 -7.54 9.94 -5.05
N ILE A 226 -7.47 11.03 -5.83
CA ILE A 226 -7.93 11.02 -7.22
C ILE A 226 -6.73 11.02 -8.16
N TYR A 227 -6.73 10.08 -9.09
CA TYR A 227 -5.77 10.01 -10.18
C TYR A 227 -6.47 10.14 -11.54
N ASN A 228 -5.74 10.72 -12.50
CA ASN A 228 -6.13 10.71 -13.89
C ASN A 228 -5.34 9.60 -14.60
N GLU A 229 -6.03 8.53 -14.96
CA GLU A 229 -5.43 7.36 -15.61
C GLU A 229 -6.10 7.15 -16.97
N GLU A 230 -5.32 7.23 -18.05
CA GLU A 230 -5.82 7.01 -19.42
C GLU A 230 -7.09 7.84 -19.75
N GLY A 231 -7.14 9.09 -19.30
CA GLY A 231 -8.29 9.97 -19.51
C GLY A 231 -9.50 9.71 -18.61
N LYS A 232 -9.36 8.87 -17.58
CA LYS A 232 -10.38 8.57 -16.57
C LYS A 232 -9.96 9.15 -15.23
N ARG A 233 -10.90 9.72 -14.50
CA ARG A 233 -10.68 10.16 -13.11
C ARG A 233 -11.07 9.01 -12.16
N VAL A 234 -10.08 8.39 -11.56
CA VAL A 234 -10.28 7.26 -10.65
C VAL A 234 -10.05 7.72 -9.22
N ALA A 235 -11.04 7.51 -8.36
CA ALA A 235 -10.90 7.72 -6.93
C ALA A 235 -10.40 6.42 -6.29
N TYR A 236 -9.17 6.42 -5.81
CA TYR A 236 -8.60 5.32 -5.04
C TYR A 236 -9.02 5.45 -3.59
N LEU A 237 -9.92 4.57 -3.15
CA LEU A 237 -10.30 4.45 -1.75
C LEU A 237 -9.19 3.69 -1.03
N MET A 238 -8.32 4.42 -0.32
CA MET A 238 -7.15 3.88 0.35
C MET A 238 -7.53 3.01 1.53
N ASP A 239 -8.52 3.48 2.31
CA ASP A 239 -9.11 2.77 3.43
C ASP A 239 -10.52 3.33 3.72
N CYS A 240 -11.37 2.49 4.32
CA CYS A 240 -12.65 2.93 4.87
C CYS A 240 -12.99 2.12 6.13
N ARG A 241 -13.25 2.83 7.21
CA ARG A 241 -13.52 2.24 8.52
C ARG A 241 -14.73 2.92 9.18
N ALA A 242 -15.41 2.16 10.02
CA ALA A 242 -16.41 2.69 10.93
C ALA A 242 -16.01 2.33 12.38
N ASN A 243 -16.31 3.19 13.32
CA ASN A 243 -16.15 2.86 14.73
C ASN A 243 -17.09 1.69 15.07
N GLY A 244 -16.50 0.61 15.43
CA GLY A 244 -17.18 -0.48 16.11
C GLY A 244 -18.01 -1.41 15.28
N VAL A 245 -17.97 -1.59 13.93
CA VAL A 245 -18.66 -2.79 13.42
C VAL A 245 -19.19 -2.81 11.97
N LYS A 246 -19.19 -1.71 11.22
CA LYS A 246 -20.01 -1.71 10.01
C LYS A 246 -19.22 -1.34 8.75
N SER A 247 -18.22 -2.15 8.43
CA SER A 247 -17.34 -1.92 7.26
C SER A 247 -18.10 -1.77 5.95
N TYR A 248 -19.20 -2.52 5.77
CA TYR A 248 -20.02 -2.36 4.58
C TYR A 248 -20.71 -1.00 4.54
N LYS A 249 -21.24 -0.53 5.67
CA LYS A 249 -21.85 0.80 5.78
C LYS A 249 -20.84 1.92 5.55
N ALA A 250 -19.61 1.74 6.06
CA ALA A 250 -18.51 2.66 5.78
C ALA A 250 -18.17 2.72 4.28
N LEU A 251 -18.12 1.57 3.60
CA LEU A 251 -17.89 1.49 2.17
C LEU A 251 -18.99 2.22 1.36
N VAL A 252 -20.26 1.98 1.71
CA VAL A 252 -21.40 2.65 1.06
C VAL A 252 -21.36 4.15 1.29
N PHE A 253 -21.08 4.58 2.53
CA PHE A 253 -20.97 5.99 2.89
C PHE A 253 -19.81 6.68 2.14
N ALA A 254 -18.61 6.09 2.15
CA ALA A 254 -17.44 6.60 1.43
C ALA A 254 -17.73 6.72 -0.08
N SER A 255 -18.32 5.68 -0.67
CA SER A 255 -18.67 5.69 -2.09
C SER A 255 -19.67 6.79 -2.43
N ARG A 256 -20.73 6.97 -1.60
CA ARG A 256 -21.70 8.05 -1.77
C ARG A 256 -21.05 9.43 -1.66
N PHE A 257 -20.19 9.62 -0.67
CA PHE A 257 -19.47 10.87 -0.47
C PHE A 257 -18.62 11.21 -1.69
N ILE A 258 -17.78 10.28 -2.14
CA ILE A 258 -16.91 10.46 -3.31
C ILE A 258 -17.74 10.79 -4.56
N MET A 259 -18.81 10.05 -4.82
CA MET A 259 -19.71 10.30 -5.96
C MET A 259 -20.35 11.69 -5.94
N LYS A 260 -20.66 12.23 -4.75
CA LYS A 260 -21.29 13.55 -4.60
C LYS A 260 -20.30 14.70 -4.66
N THR A 261 -19.09 14.50 -4.15
CA THR A 261 -18.11 15.58 -3.97
C THR A 261 -17.05 15.62 -5.06
N THR A 262 -16.97 14.58 -5.88
CA THR A 262 -15.96 14.48 -6.93
C THR A 262 -16.59 14.17 -8.29
N ASN A 263 -15.84 14.42 -9.35
CA ASN A 263 -16.18 14.00 -10.71
C ASN A 263 -15.45 12.68 -11.07
N ALA A 264 -15.31 11.76 -10.13
CA ALA A 264 -14.69 10.48 -10.40
C ALA A 264 -15.53 9.63 -11.36
N ASP A 265 -14.88 8.98 -12.31
CA ASP A 265 -15.49 8.07 -13.26
C ASP A 265 -15.64 6.65 -12.71
N ALA A 266 -14.75 6.31 -11.75
CA ALA A 266 -14.78 5.05 -11.02
C ALA A 266 -14.21 5.24 -9.60
N ILE A 267 -14.63 4.37 -8.67
CA ILE A 267 -14.03 4.23 -7.34
C ILE A 267 -13.35 2.87 -7.30
N LEU A 268 -12.08 2.85 -6.93
CA LEU A 268 -11.25 1.64 -6.85
C LEU A 268 -10.82 1.41 -5.39
N TYR A 269 -11.03 0.21 -4.89
CA TYR A 269 -10.45 -0.27 -3.65
C TYR A 269 -9.53 -1.46 -3.93
N VAL A 270 -8.34 -1.46 -3.35
CA VAL A 270 -7.39 -2.57 -3.47
C VAL A 270 -6.97 -3.02 -2.08
N GLY A 271 -7.25 -4.28 -1.78
CA GLY A 271 -6.97 -4.82 -0.45
C GLY A 271 -7.77 -6.08 -0.15
N PHE A 272 -7.73 -6.48 1.12
CA PHE A 272 -8.59 -7.55 1.64
C PHE A 272 -9.91 -6.96 2.09
N MET A 273 -11.00 -7.58 1.65
CA MET A 273 -12.35 -7.23 2.05
C MET A 273 -12.99 -8.48 2.64
N HIS A 274 -13.15 -8.49 3.96
CA HIS A 274 -13.57 -9.66 4.73
C HIS A 274 -15.07 -9.69 5.05
N PHE A 275 -15.83 -8.76 4.48
CA PHE A 275 -17.29 -8.71 4.65
C PHE A 275 -17.98 -8.90 3.30
N MET A 276 -19.19 -9.43 3.36
CA MET A 276 -20.04 -9.49 2.17
C MET A 276 -20.45 -8.09 1.73
N GLN A 277 -20.33 -7.85 0.45
CA GLN A 277 -20.75 -6.58 -0.16
C GLN A 277 -21.22 -6.81 -1.60
N VAL A 278 -22.14 -5.98 -2.07
CA VAL A 278 -22.70 -6.02 -3.43
C VAL A 278 -22.51 -4.69 -4.17
N LEU A 279 -21.86 -3.71 -3.52
CA LEU A 279 -21.68 -2.38 -4.08
C LEU A 279 -20.60 -2.35 -5.16
N MET A 280 -19.46 -2.99 -4.88
CA MET A 280 -18.30 -2.99 -5.78
C MET A 280 -18.14 -4.34 -6.47
N VAL A 281 -17.75 -4.32 -7.74
CA VAL A 281 -17.44 -5.53 -8.51
C VAL A 281 -15.98 -5.90 -8.26
N ARG A 282 -15.74 -7.13 -7.79
CA ARG A 282 -14.39 -7.68 -7.73
C ARG A 282 -13.89 -7.98 -9.14
N LEU A 283 -12.74 -7.40 -9.51
CA LEU A 283 -12.16 -7.64 -10.82
C LEU A 283 -11.66 -9.09 -10.97
N PRO A 284 -12.01 -9.76 -12.05
CA PRO A 284 -11.45 -11.06 -12.37
C PRO A 284 -9.96 -10.93 -12.68
N LYS A 285 -9.18 -11.99 -12.42
CA LYS A 285 -7.71 -11.98 -12.60
C LYS A 285 -7.24 -11.46 -13.96
N LYS A 286 -8.02 -11.67 -15.02
CA LYS A 286 -7.71 -11.20 -16.38
C LYS A 286 -7.75 -9.68 -16.55
N MET A 287 -8.47 -8.99 -15.68
CA MET A 287 -8.68 -7.53 -15.74
C MET A 287 -7.83 -6.78 -14.69
N ILE A 288 -7.07 -7.48 -13.87
CA ILE A 288 -6.22 -6.86 -12.87
C ILE A 288 -5.00 -6.25 -13.58
N PRO A 289 -4.76 -4.92 -13.43
CA PRO A 289 -3.67 -4.25 -14.15
C PRO A 289 -2.29 -4.71 -13.67
N LYS A 290 -2.17 -4.99 -12.37
CA LYS A 290 -0.92 -5.43 -11.74
C LYS A 290 -1.21 -6.38 -10.59
N ARG A 291 -0.52 -7.52 -10.57
CA ARG A 291 -0.59 -8.44 -9.44
C ARG A 291 0.14 -7.83 -8.23
N LEU A 292 -0.50 -7.84 -7.08
CA LEU A 292 0.00 -7.27 -5.82
C LEU A 292 -0.02 -8.35 -4.72
N PRO A 293 0.99 -9.24 -4.68
CA PRO A 293 1.08 -10.27 -3.65
C PRO A 293 1.55 -9.66 -2.33
N LEU A 294 0.77 -9.83 -1.26
CA LEU A 294 1.24 -9.54 0.09
C LEU A 294 2.20 -10.64 0.53
N ALA A 295 3.39 -10.26 0.91
CA ALA A 295 4.42 -11.16 1.46
C ALA A 295 4.92 -10.63 2.80
N CYS A 296 5.32 -11.52 3.68
CA CYS A 296 5.76 -11.17 5.03
C CYS A 296 6.92 -12.06 5.49
N TYR A 297 7.67 -11.56 6.47
CA TYR A 297 8.75 -12.28 7.13
C TYR A 297 8.80 -11.88 8.61
N VAL A 298 8.90 -12.86 9.52
CA VAL A 298 9.11 -12.59 10.94
C VAL A 298 10.58 -12.28 11.16
N ILE A 299 10.87 -11.03 11.48
CA ILE A 299 12.24 -10.53 11.73
C ILE A 299 12.71 -11.00 13.10
N ASN A 300 11.88 -10.76 14.13
CA ASN A 300 12.18 -11.11 15.50
C ASN A 300 11.92 -12.61 15.74
N LYS A 301 12.98 -13.39 15.76
CA LYS A 301 12.89 -14.84 15.90
C LYS A 301 12.50 -15.30 17.30
N ASP A 302 12.72 -14.50 18.30
CA ASP A 302 12.33 -14.81 19.68
C ASP A 302 10.81 -14.80 19.86
N ARG A 303 10.11 -14.06 18.98
CA ARG A 303 8.65 -13.97 18.92
C ARG A 303 8.02 -14.76 17.77
N GLU A 304 8.77 -15.64 17.09
CA GLU A 304 8.28 -16.35 15.89
C GLU A 304 7.02 -17.16 16.15
N THR A 305 6.89 -17.76 17.31
CA THR A 305 5.71 -18.54 17.71
C THR A 305 4.45 -17.69 17.86
N GLU A 306 4.59 -16.41 18.19
CA GLU A 306 3.45 -15.47 18.26
C GLU A 306 2.89 -15.17 16.85
N PHE A 307 3.68 -15.38 15.81
CA PHE A 307 3.37 -15.05 14.42
C PHE A 307 3.27 -16.28 13.51
N ASP A 308 2.99 -17.46 14.06
CA ASP A 308 2.85 -18.71 13.30
C ASP A 308 1.71 -18.64 12.27
N ASP A 309 0.68 -17.84 12.56
CA ASP A 309 -0.51 -17.58 11.76
C ASP A 309 -0.34 -16.44 10.72
N ILE A 310 0.88 -15.90 10.56
CA ILE A 310 1.16 -14.73 9.70
C ILE A 310 0.83 -14.96 8.22
N SER A 311 0.86 -16.19 7.75
CA SER A 311 0.52 -16.54 6.36
C SER A 311 -0.99 -16.69 6.12
N ASN A 312 -1.82 -16.67 7.17
CA ASN A 312 -3.27 -16.73 7.03
C ASN A 312 -3.85 -15.36 6.61
N PRO A 313 -4.41 -15.23 5.39
CA PRO A 313 -4.95 -13.95 4.91
C PRO A 313 -6.13 -13.44 5.74
N ASP A 314 -6.81 -14.32 6.47
CA ASP A 314 -7.96 -13.94 7.32
C ASP A 314 -7.54 -13.18 8.58
N ASN A 315 -6.27 -13.17 8.92
CA ASN A 315 -5.72 -12.41 10.04
C ASN A 315 -5.21 -11.02 9.65
N TRP A 316 -5.28 -10.67 8.36
CA TRP A 316 -4.80 -9.40 7.83
C TRP A 316 -5.92 -8.44 7.47
N ASN A 317 -5.78 -7.19 7.88
CA ASN A 317 -6.51 -6.06 7.32
C ASN A 317 -5.51 -5.19 6.54
N PHE A 318 -5.41 -5.43 5.24
CA PHE A 318 -4.39 -4.84 4.40
C PHE A 318 -5.00 -4.20 3.14
N SER A 319 -4.70 -2.95 2.92
CA SER A 319 -5.18 -2.14 1.79
C SER A 319 -4.08 -1.21 1.28
N LEU A 320 -4.39 -0.39 0.29
CA LEU A 320 -3.46 0.62 -0.24
C LEU A 320 -2.89 1.54 0.84
N MET A 321 -3.65 1.81 1.90
CA MET A 321 -3.18 2.59 3.05
C MET A 321 -1.93 2.00 3.68
N SER A 322 -1.80 0.66 3.67
CA SER A 322 -0.71 -0.06 4.33
C SER A 322 0.61 -0.01 3.56
N PHE A 323 0.61 0.33 2.27
CA PHE A 323 1.84 0.26 1.47
C PHE A 323 1.96 1.30 0.35
N ASP A 324 0.91 1.96 -0.07
CA ASP A 324 0.81 2.97 -1.14
C ASP A 324 2.00 3.03 -2.13
N VAL A 325 1.87 2.34 -3.24
CA VAL A 325 2.95 2.15 -4.23
C VAL A 325 2.81 3.12 -5.41
N ARG A 326 2.00 4.17 -5.31
CA ARG A 326 1.74 5.10 -6.41
C ARG A 326 2.04 6.54 -6.05
#